data_e49a60365ede5610053d6da02cc273b3
#
_entry.id   e49a60365ede5610053d6da02cc273b3
#
_cell.length_a   1.000
_cell.length_b   1.000
_cell.length_c   1.000
_cell.angle_alpha   90.00
_cell.angle_beta   90.00
_cell.angle_gamma   90.00
#
_symmetry.space_group_name_H-M   'P 1'
#
loop_
_entity.id
_entity.type
_entity.pdbx_description
1 polymer ?
#
loop_
_entity_poly.entity_id
_entity_poly.type
_entity_poly.pdbx_seq_one_letter_code
_entity_poly.pdbx_strand_id
1 'polypeptide(L)'
;MPGFIAQYRQRLGGRLDQARLDLEPWQRLAEQYYQGDIERLIRYHLDSSDPKFHAEGAIIRSLLATVQQLQSAVDALQGSLFRQAAHLALHADPGLVRATLHDWVPTFALSAEGIVFAVVFAVVVWLAFLALWHAFALLGRRNARAHALRG
;
A
#
# COMPACT_ATOMS: atom_id res chain seq x y z
N MET A 1 8.09 -1.79 -12.85
CA MET A 1 7.08 -1.30 -11.89
C MET A 1 5.72 -2.01 -11.98
N PRO A 2 5.05 -2.21 -13.15
CA PRO A 2 3.74 -2.87 -13.18
C PRO A 2 3.71 -4.27 -12.54
N GLY A 3 4.74 -5.09 -12.78
CA GLY A 3 4.84 -6.43 -12.18
C GLY A 3 4.97 -6.41 -10.65
N PHE A 4 5.70 -5.45 -10.07
CA PHE A 4 5.79 -5.28 -8.63
C PHE A 4 4.43 -4.90 -8.02
N ILE A 5 3.72 -3.96 -8.64
CA ILE A 5 2.39 -3.54 -8.19
C ILE A 5 1.41 -4.72 -8.20
N ALA A 6 1.45 -5.55 -9.26
CA ALA A 6 0.61 -6.74 -9.36
C ALA A 6 0.91 -7.75 -8.24
N GLN A 7 2.18 -8.04 -7.97
CA GLN A 7 2.57 -8.95 -6.88
C GLN A 7 2.23 -8.39 -5.50
N TYR A 8 2.43 -7.09 -5.29
CA TYR A 8 2.03 -6.43 -4.04
C TYR A 8 0.51 -6.55 -3.80
N ARG A 9 -0.31 -6.27 -4.83
CA ARG A 9 -1.77 -6.43 -4.76
C ARG A 9 -2.19 -7.85 -4.48
N GLN A 10 -1.55 -8.83 -5.11
CA GLN A 10 -1.84 -10.25 -4.89
C GLN A 10 -1.54 -10.65 -3.44
N ARG A 11 -0.42 -10.20 -2.87
CA ARG A 11 -0.07 -10.46 -1.47
C ARG A 11 -1.04 -9.77 -0.51
N LEU A 12 -1.39 -8.53 -0.80
CA LEU A 12 -2.36 -7.78 0.00
C LEU A 12 -3.74 -8.44 -0.02
N GLY A 13 -4.19 -8.91 -1.21
CA GLY A 13 -5.41 -9.69 -1.36
C GLY A 13 -5.39 -10.97 -0.54
N GLY A 14 -4.30 -11.75 -0.61
CA GLY A 14 -4.15 -12.97 0.19
C GLY A 14 -4.19 -12.72 1.70
N ARG A 15 -3.62 -11.60 2.19
CA ARG A 15 -3.74 -11.19 3.61
C ARG A 15 -5.18 -10.85 3.97
N LEU A 16 -5.90 -10.15 3.09
CA LEU A 16 -7.31 -9.84 3.31
C LEU A 16 -8.17 -11.10 3.37
N ASP A 17 -7.95 -12.04 2.44
CA ASP A 17 -8.69 -13.29 2.41
C ASP A 17 -8.43 -14.11 3.69
N GLN A 18 -7.18 -14.18 4.15
CA GLN A 18 -6.86 -14.82 5.42
C GLN A 18 -7.55 -14.13 6.60
N ALA A 19 -7.48 -12.81 6.68
CA ALA A 19 -8.12 -12.06 7.77
C ALA A 19 -9.65 -12.25 7.79
N ARG A 20 -10.27 -12.38 6.62
CA ARG A 20 -11.70 -12.70 6.50
C ARG A 20 -12.01 -14.11 6.99
N LEU A 21 -11.17 -15.10 6.65
CA LEU A 21 -11.32 -16.47 7.14
C LEU A 21 -11.18 -16.53 8.67
N ASP A 22 -10.25 -15.77 9.25
CA ASP A 22 -10.06 -15.70 10.70
C ASP A 22 -11.25 -15.04 11.40
N LEU A 23 -11.93 -14.09 10.74
CA LEU A 23 -13.12 -13.40 11.26
C LEU A 23 -14.41 -14.21 11.06
N GLU A 24 -14.47 -15.08 10.07
CA GLU A 24 -15.67 -15.81 9.66
C GLU A 24 -16.36 -16.58 10.81
N PRO A 25 -15.67 -17.29 11.72
CA PRO A 25 -16.31 -17.97 12.84
C PRO A 25 -17.10 -17.01 13.74
N TRP A 26 -16.57 -15.81 13.95
CA TRP A 26 -17.19 -14.78 14.76
C TRP A 26 -18.38 -14.13 14.06
N GLN A 27 -18.30 -13.97 12.74
CA GLN A 27 -19.43 -13.52 11.93
C GLN A 27 -20.59 -14.52 11.99
N ARG A 28 -20.33 -15.83 11.85
CA ARG A 28 -21.34 -16.88 12.00
C ARG A 28 -21.97 -16.88 13.41
N LEU A 29 -21.16 -16.64 14.44
CA LEU A 29 -21.66 -16.52 15.81
C LEU A 29 -22.57 -15.29 15.95
N ALA A 30 -22.18 -14.16 15.35
CA ALA A 30 -22.99 -12.95 15.35
C ALA A 30 -24.31 -13.16 14.59
N GLU A 31 -24.29 -13.86 13.46
CA GLU A 31 -25.50 -14.23 12.70
C GLU A 31 -26.45 -15.08 13.57
N GLN A 32 -25.91 -16.06 14.25
CA GLN A 32 -26.70 -17.00 15.05
C GLN A 32 -27.37 -16.35 16.26
N TYR A 33 -26.68 -15.45 16.98
CA TYR A 33 -27.12 -14.94 18.27
C TYR A 33 -27.42 -13.44 18.31
N TYR A 34 -26.90 -12.67 17.33
CA TYR A 34 -26.96 -11.21 17.31
C TYR A 34 -27.49 -10.64 16.00
N GLN A 35 -28.19 -11.43 15.20
CA GLN A 35 -28.82 -11.02 13.92
C GLN A 35 -27.79 -10.45 12.92
N GLY A 36 -26.55 -10.95 12.95
CA GLY A 36 -25.44 -10.49 12.10
C GLY A 36 -24.67 -9.26 12.62
N ASP A 37 -25.06 -8.70 13.76
CA ASP A 37 -24.38 -7.54 14.37
C ASP A 37 -23.12 -7.98 15.13
N ILE A 38 -21.97 -7.98 14.43
CA ILE A 38 -20.68 -8.34 15.02
C ILE A 38 -20.24 -7.35 16.10
N GLU A 39 -20.59 -6.07 15.96
CA GLU A 39 -20.26 -5.05 16.98
C GLU A 39 -21.00 -5.32 18.30
N ARG A 40 -22.21 -5.86 18.22
CA ARG A 40 -22.97 -6.28 19.39
C ARG A 40 -22.32 -7.48 20.08
N LEU A 41 -21.82 -8.45 19.31
CA LEU A 41 -21.04 -9.58 19.82
C LEU A 41 -19.77 -9.07 20.53
N ILE A 42 -19.02 -8.15 19.91
CA ILE A 42 -17.81 -7.55 20.50
C ILE A 42 -18.13 -6.85 21.82
N ARG A 43 -19.17 -6.03 21.86
CA ARG A 43 -19.59 -5.34 23.09
C ARG A 43 -19.94 -6.34 24.19
N TYR A 44 -20.70 -7.38 23.87
CA TYR A 44 -21.04 -8.43 24.84
C TYR A 44 -19.81 -9.05 25.49
N HIS A 45 -18.77 -9.36 24.71
CA HIS A 45 -17.53 -9.91 25.25
C HIS A 45 -16.74 -8.88 26.07
N LEU A 46 -16.64 -7.64 25.59
CA LEU A 46 -15.90 -6.57 26.28
C LEU A 46 -16.55 -6.13 27.58
N ASP A 47 -17.88 -6.20 27.71
CA ASP A 47 -18.62 -5.84 28.91
C ASP A 47 -18.64 -6.99 29.95
N SER A 48 -18.07 -8.15 29.60
CA SER A 48 -18.00 -9.30 30.48
C SER A 48 -17.05 -9.04 31.66
N SER A 49 -17.47 -9.43 32.86
CA SER A 49 -16.62 -9.43 34.06
C SER A 49 -15.57 -10.54 34.07
N ASP A 50 -15.71 -11.55 33.18
CA ASP A 50 -14.70 -12.59 33.01
C ASP A 50 -13.55 -12.06 32.16
N PRO A 51 -12.30 -12.02 32.70
CA PRO A 51 -11.15 -11.53 31.97
C PRO A 51 -10.87 -12.27 30.63
N LYS A 52 -11.27 -13.53 30.52
CA LYS A 52 -11.06 -14.32 29.29
C LYS A 52 -12.00 -13.84 28.20
N PHE A 53 -13.29 -13.67 28.51
CA PHE A 53 -14.26 -13.13 27.55
C PHE A 53 -13.92 -11.69 27.14
N HIS A 54 -13.49 -10.87 28.11
CA HIS A 54 -13.02 -9.52 27.78
C HIS A 54 -11.84 -9.53 26.82
N ALA A 55 -10.86 -10.43 27.01
CA ALA A 55 -9.73 -10.59 26.09
C ALA A 55 -10.16 -11.06 24.69
N GLU A 56 -11.12 -12.00 24.60
CA GLU A 56 -11.70 -12.43 23.32
C GLU A 56 -12.37 -11.26 22.58
N GLY A 57 -13.12 -10.41 23.28
CA GLY A 57 -13.73 -9.22 22.69
C GLY A 57 -12.69 -8.28 22.06
N ALA A 58 -11.54 -8.10 22.70
CA ALA A 58 -10.44 -7.32 22.17
C ALA A 58 -9.83 -7.96 20.91
N ILE A 59 -9.70 -9.30 20.87
CA ILE A 59 -9.21 -10.05 19.71
C ILE A 59 -10.18 -9.89 18.53
N ILE A 60 -11.48 -10.11 18.75
CA ILE A 60 -12.49 -9.99 17.69
C ILE A 60 -12.50 -8.58 17.10
N ARG A 61 -12.41 -7.55 17.95
CA ARG A 61 -12.32 -6.16 17.52
C ARG A 61 -11.09 -5.90 16.65
N SER A 62 -9.93 -6.46 17.04
CA SER A 62 -8.70 -6.31 16.26
C SER A 62 -8.76 -7.02 14.92
N LEU A 63 -9.40 -8.20 14.84
CA LEU A 63 -9.64 -8.91 13.59
C LEU A 63 -10.54 -8.10 12.66
N LEU A 64 -11.64 -7.56 13.16
CA LEU A 64 -12.55 -6.72 12.38
C LEU A 64 -11.83 -5.46 11.85
N ALA A 65 -11.07 -4.78 12.69
CA ALA A 65 -10.28 -3.62 12.29
C ALA A 65 -9.24 -3.97 11.22
N THR A 66 -8.59 -5.14 11.34
CA THR A 66 -7.62 -5.64 10.35
C THR A 66 -8.28 -5.88 9.00
N VAL A 67 -9.45 -6.52 8.96
CA VAL A 67 -10.21 -6.74 7.73
C VAL A 67 -10.57 -5.41 7.07
N GLN A 68 -11.09 -4.44 7.84
CA GLN A 68 -11.47 -3.11 7.34
C GLN A 68 -10.26 -2.34 6.78
N GLN A 69 -9.12 -2.39 7.47
CA GLN A 69 -7.88 -1.76 7.03
C GLN A 69 -7.35 -2.38 5.73
N LEU A 70 -7.29 -3.72 5.66
CA LEU A 70 -6.82 -4.42 4.48
C LEU A 70 -7.76 -4.23 3.29
N GLN A 71 -9.08 -4.21 3.52
CA GLN A 71 -10.08 -3.91 2.49
C GLN A 71 -9.85 -2.51 1.91
N SER A 72 -9.73 -1.49 2.76
CA SER A 72 -9.46 -0.12 2.33
C SER A 72 -8.16 -0.01 1.53
N ALA A 73 -7.11 -0.74 1.93
CA ALA A 73 -5.85 -0.77 1.21
C ALA A 73 -5.97 -1.45 -0.17
N VAL A 74 -6.74 -2.54 -0.28
CA VAL A 74 -7.04 -3.19 -1.57
C VAL A 74 -7.83 -2.26 -2.49
N ASP A 75 -8.85 -1.58 -1.97
CA ASP A 75 -9.68 -0.66 -2.73
C ASP A 75 -8.89 0.55 -3.24
N ALA A 76 -7.97 1.07 -2.43
CA ALA A 76 -7.09 2.17 -2.82
C ALA A 76 -6.12 1.80 -3.97
N LEU A 77 -5.83 0.51 -4.14
CA LEU A 77 -5.01 -0.01 -5.24
C LEU A 77 -5.84 -0.40 -6.48
N GLN A 78 -7.12 -0.05 -6.53
CA GLN A 78 -7.93 -0.17 -7.74
C GLN A 78 -7.74 1.07 -8.63
N GLY A 79 -7.91 0.90 -9.95
CA GLY A 79 -7.81 1.99 -10.92
C GLY A 79 -6.52 1.97 -11.75
N SER A 80 -6.12 3.13 -12.28
CA SER A 80 -4.97 3.24 -13.20
C SER A 80 -3.63 2.95 -12.51
N LEU A 81 -2.64 2.45 -13.26
CA LEU A 81 -1.29 2.15 -12.75
C LEU A 81 -0.63 3.37 -12.09
N PHE A 82 -0.90 4.58 -12.60
CA PHE A 82 -0.36 5.82 -12.01
C PHE A 82 -0.92 6.06 -10.61
N ARG A 83 -2.21 5.84 -10.42
CA ARG A 83 -2.87 5.98 -9.11
C ARG A 83 -2.34 4.94 -8.12
N GLN A 84 -2.18 3.70 -8.56
CA GLN A 84 -1.61 2.62 -7.76
C GLN A 84 -0.17 2.92 -7.35
N ALA A 85 0.67 3.38 -8.29
CA ALA A 85 2.07 3.75 -8.01
C ALA A 85 2.16 4.91 -7.02
N ALA A 86 1.35 5.95 -7.17
CA ALA A 86 1.31 7.08 -6.25
C ALA A 86 0.86 6.64 -4.84
N HIS A 87 -0.18 5.81 -4.74
CA HIS A 87 -0.65 5.28 -3.45
C HIS A 87 0.43 4.45 -2.76
N LEU A 88 1.10 3.56 -3.49
CA LEU A 88 2.21 2.76 -2.95
C LEU A 88 3.36 3.63 -2.46
N ALA A 89 3.74 4.67 -3.20
CA ALA A 89 4.82 5.56 -2.79
C ALA A 89 4.55 6.28 -1.47
N LEU A 90 3.29 6.57 -1.17
CA LEU A 90 2.90 7.37 0.00
C LEU A 90 2.40 6.52 1.18
N HIS A 91 1.81 5.35 0.95
CA HIS A 91 1.04 4.60 1.95
C HIS A 91 1.35 3.11 2.00
N ALA A 92 2.39 2.63 1.29
CA ALA A 92 2.71 1.20 1.30
C ALA A 92 3.16 0.72 2.69
N ASP A 93 2.69 -0.46 3.08
CA ASP A 93 3.19 -1.18 4.26
C ASP A 93 4.67 -1.58 4.02
N PRO A 94 5.63 -1.10 4.84
CA PRO A 94 7.05 -1.38 4.63
C PRO A 94 7.39 -2.86 4.72
N GLY A 95 6.69 -3.61 5.57
CA GLY A 95 6.88 -5.06 5.71
C GLY A 95 6.44 -5.81 4.46
N LEU A 96 5.27 -5.43 3.91
CA LEU A 96 4.75 -6.02 2.68
C LEU A 96 5.60 -5.65 1.46
N VAL A 97 6.10 -4.41 1.40
CA VAL A 97 7.06 -3.97 0.36
C VAL A 97 8.32 -4.81 0.40
N ARG A 98 8.93 -4.98 1.59
CA ARG A 98 10.15 -5.78 1.75
C ARG A 98 9.92 -7.24 1.35
N ALA A 99 8.83 -7.86 1.80
CA ALA A 99 8.49 -9.22 1.44
C ALA A 99 8.23 -9.37 -0.07
N THR A 100 7.60 -8.36 -0.70
CA THR A 100 7.36 -8.38 -2.14
C THR A 100 8.66 -8.21 -2.92
N LEU A 101 9.57 -7.34 -2.46
CA LEU A 101 10.88 -7.15 -3.10
C LEU A 101 11.78 -8.38 -2.98
N HIS A 102 11.74 -9.08 -1.83
CA HIS A 102 12.53 -10.29 -1.61
C HIS A 102 12.20 -11.40 -2.62
N ASP A 103 10.91 -11.58 -2.91
CA ASP A 103 10.45 -12.64 -3.81
C ASP A 103 10.10 -12.09 -5.21
N TRP A 104 10.53 -10.84 -5.49
CA TRP A 104 10.18 -10.21 -6.76
C TRP A 104 10.96 -10.82 -7.92
N VAL A 105 10.20 -11.44 -8.83
CA VAL A 105 10.71 -11.86 -10.13
C VAL A 105 10.36 -10.78 -11.15
N PRO A 106 11.34 -10.16 -11.83
CA PRO A 106 11.07 -9.17 -12.86
C PRO A 106 10.25 -9.79 -14.00
N THR A 107 8.96 -9.51 -14.00
CA THR A 107 8.08 -9.89 -15.10
C THR A 107 7.82 -8.65 -15.96
N PHE A 108 8.19 -8.71 -17.24
CA PHE A 108 7.82 -7.68 -18.20
C PHE A 108 6.36 -7.91 -18.60
N ALA A 109 5.45 -7.15 -17.95
CA ALA A 109 4.08 -7.11 -18.42
C ALA A 109 4.04 -6.34 -19.76
N LEU A 110 4.01 -7.06 -20.88
CA LEU A 110 3.80 -6.51 -22.24
C LEU A 110 2.33 -6.09 -22.44
N SER A 111 1.73 -5.45 -21.45
CA SER A 111 0.42 -4.83 -21.59
C SER A 111 0.57 -3.42 -22.17
N ALA A 112 -0.43 -2.97 -22.94
CA ALA A 112 -0.45 -1.61 -23.48
C ALA A 112 -0.27 -0.56 -22.37
N GLU A 113 -0.90 -0.77 -21.20
CA GLU A 113 -0.75 0.09 -20.03
C GLU A 113 0.67 0.08 -19.46
N GLY A 114 1.33 -1.08 -19.43
CA GLY A 114 2.73 -1.23 -18.98
C GLY A 114 3.69 -0.47 -19.89
N ILE A 115 3.47 -0.51 -21.20
CA ILE A 115 4.26 0.23 -22.20
C ILE A 115 4.06 1.74 -22.02
N VAL A 116 2.80 2.20 -21.88
CA VAL A 116 2.50 3.63 -21.66
C VAL A 116 3.14 4.11 -20.37
N PHE A 117 3.04 3.33 -19.28
CA PHE A 117 3.69 3.66 -18.01
C PHE A 117 5.21 3.80 -18.16
N ALA A 118 5.85 2.86 -18.86
CA ALA A 118 7.29 2.88 -19.08
C ALA A 118 7.72 4.12 -19.87
N VAL A 119 7.00 4.48 -20.92
CA VAL A 119 7.28 5.68 -21.74
C VAL A 119 7.13 6.96 -20.91
N VAL A 120 6.02 7.11 -20.18
CA VAL A 120 5.81 8.29 -19.32
C VAL A 120 6.88 8.39 -18.25
N PHE A 121 7.24 7.28 -17.60
CA PHE A 121 8.30 7.26 -16.60
C PHE A 121 9.65 7.65 -17.20
N ALA A 122 9.99 7.14 -18.39
CA ALA A 122 11.23 7.50 -19.08
C ALA A 122 11.28 9.00 -19.41
N VAL A 123 10.17 9.59 -19.87
CA VAL A 123 10.06 11.03 -20.14
C VAL A 123 10.25 11.85 -18.87
N VAL A 124 9.63 11.46 -17.74
CA VAL A 124 9.78 12.16 -16.45
C VAL A 124 11.23 12.13 -15.97
N VAL A 125 11.89 10.97 -16.03
CA VAL A 125 13.31 10.83 -15.65
C VAL A 125 14.20 11.67 -16.56
N TRP A 126 13.94 11.67 -17.86
CA TRP A 126 14.68 12.48 -18.82
C TRP A 126 14.54 13.99 -18.57
N LEU A 127 13.33 14.47 -18.30
CA LEU A 127 13.08 15.87 -17.94
C LEU A 127 13.75 16.26 -16.62
N ALA A 128 13.71 15.41 -15.61
CA ALA A 128 14.42 15.62 -14.35
C ALA A 128 15.93 15.72 -14.55
N PHE A 129 16.49 14.84 -15.39
CA PHE A 129 17.90 14.89 -15.77
C PHE A 129 18.28 16.20 -16.48
N LEU A 130 17.47 16.63 -17.45
CA LEU A 130 17.68 17.91 -18.14
C LEU A 130 17.61 19.11 -17.19
N ALA A 131 16.64 19.12 -16.26
CA ALA A 131 16.53 20.19 -15.27
C ALA A 131 17.77 20.26 -14.36
N LEU A 132 18.25 19.11 -13.87
CA LEU A 132 19.49 19.03 -13.10
C LEU A 132 20.69 19.49 -13.90
N TRP A 133 20.83 19.05 -15.15
CA TRP A 133 21.92 19.46 -16.03
C TRP A 133 21.94 20.98 -16.26
N HIS A 134 20.77 21.58 -16.54
CA HIS A 134 20.64 23.02 -16.67
C HIS A 134 21.00 23.78 -15.38
N ALA A 135 20.54 23.26 -14.21
CA ALA A 135 20.89 23.85 -12.92
C ALA A 135 22.39 23.82 -12.66
N PHE A 136 23.07 22.70 -12.94
CA PHE A 136 24.53 22.59 -12.82
C PHE A 136 25.28 23.53 -13.79
N ALA A 137 24.82 23.62 -15.05
CA ALA A 137 25.41 24.50 -16.04
C ALA A 137 25.30 25.99 -15.63
N LEU A 138 24.18 26.41 -15.07
CA LEU A 138 23.97 27.78 -14.57
C LEU A 138 24.84 28.07 -13.35
N LEU A 139 24.97 27.12 -12.41
CA LEU A 139 25.85 27.28 -11.26
C LEU A 139 27.33 27.38 -11.66
N GLY A 140 27.79 26.58 -12.61
CA GLY A 140 29.14 26.63 -13.15
C GLY A 140 29.47 27.99 -13.82
N ARG A 141 28.52 28.54 -14.60
CA ARG A 141 28.67 29.87 -15.23
C ARG A 141 28.69 31.01 -14.21
N ARG A 142 27.94 30.92 -13.12
CA ARG A 142 27.96 31.92 -12.03
C ARG A 142 29.29 31.92 -11.30
N ASN A 143 29.86 30.75 -10.98
CA ASN A 143 31.17 30.63 -10.33
C ASN A 143 32.30 31.12 -11.20
N ALA A 144 32.29 30.84 -12.52
CA ALA A 144 33.28 31.33 -13.45
C ALA A 144 33.29 32.89 -13.54
N ARG A 145 32.11 33.52 -13.53
CA ARG A 145 31.99 34.99 -13.52
C ARG A 145 32.47 35.62 -12.21
N ALA A 146 32.22 34.96 -11.06
CA ALA A 146 32.68 35.45 -9.75
C ALA A 146 34.19 35.40 -9.60
N HIS A 147 34.87 34.43 -10.24
CA HIS A 147 36.35 34.38 -10.27
C HIS A 147 36.95 35.41 -11.22
N ALA A 148 36.32 35.73 -12.35
CA ALA A 148 36.83 36.73 -13.31
C ALA A 148 36.72 38.19 -12.81
N LEU A 149 35.92 38.47 -11.78
CA LEU A 149 35.76 39.79 -11.17
C LEU A 149 36.68 40.01 -9.94
N ARG A 150 37.40 38.98 -9.53
CA ARG A 150 38.34 39.06 -8.37
C ARG A 150 39.83 39.03 -8.75
N GLY A 151 40.17 38.93 -10.02
CA GLY A 151 41.51 39.04 -10.58
C GLY A 151 41.66 40.33 -11.40
#